data_120866ba410c48327a09587a227104d5
#
_entry.id   120866ba410c48327a09587a227104d5
#
_cell.length_a   1.000
_cell.length_b   1.000
_cell.length_c   1.000
_cell.angle_alpha   90.00
_cell.angle_beta   90.00
_cell.angle_gamma   90.00
#
_symmetry.space_group_name_H-M   'P 1'
#
loop_
_entity.id
_entity.type
_entity.pdbx_description
1 polymer ?
#
loop_
_entity_poly.entity_id
_entity_poly.type
_entity_poly.pdbx_seq_one_letter_code
_entity_poly.pdbx_strand_id
1 'polypeptide(L)'
;EYDIIVDRRNHPKEGSYTNYLFEKGLDKILKKCGEECSEVIIAAKNNDHNELVMEISDLLYHLTVLMVHQNVTVEDINAELEKRSLKSNNLKQFHSVDKNS
;
A
#
# COMPACT_ATOMS: atom_id res chain seq x y z
N GLU A 1 -7.50 8.60 5.31
CA GLU A 1 -6.49 8.72 4.24
C GLU A 1 -7.08 8.46 2.86
N TYR A 2 -7.80 7.35 2.71
CA TYR A 2 -8.42 7.01 1.43
C TYR A 2 -9.33 8.12 0.92
N ASP A 3 -10.21 8.63 1.78
CA ASP A 3 -11.17 9.66 1.40
C ASP A 3 -10.51 10.98 1.03
N ILE A 4 -9.41 11.31 1.70
CA ILE A 4 -8.63 12.51 1.38
C ILE A 4 -8.02 12.38 -0.01
N ILE A 5 -7.52 11.20 -0.36
CA ILE A 5 -6.91 10.95 -1.66
C ILE A 5 -7.97 10.98 -2.76
N VAL A 6 -9.15 10.39 -2.51
CA VAL A 6 -10.29 10.49 -3.44
C VAL A 6 -10.64 11.96 -3.70
N ASP A 7 -10.69 12.75 -2.63
CA ASP A 7 -11.00 14.17 -2.75
C ASP A 7 -9.95 14.90 -3.60
N ARG A 8 -8.67 14.59 -3.42
CA ARG A 8 -7.60 15.19 -4.24
C ARG A 8 -7.73 14.81 -5.70
N ARG A 9 -8.15 13.58 -6.00
CA ARG A 9 -8.38 13.17 -7.38
C ARG A 9 -9.54 13.95 -8.01
N ASN A 10 -10.64 14.09 -7.28
CA ASN A 10 -11.85 14.72 -7.78
C ASN A 10 -11.78 16.24 -7.76
N HIS A 11 -11.02 16.81 -6.84
CA HIS A 11 -10.86 18.26 -6.67
C HIS A 11 -9.36 18.59 -6.62
N PRO A 12 -8.68 18.59 -7.78
CA PRO A 12 -7.24 18.83 -7.82
C PRO A 12 -6.84 20.11 -7.14
N LYS A 13 -5.74 20.05 -6.39
CA LYS A 13 -5.19 21.20 -5.67
C LYS A 13 -3.77 21.42 -6.16
N GLU A 14 -3.50 22.61 -6.69
CA GLU A 14 -2.18 22.97 -7.17
C GLU A 14 -1.12 22.79 -6.08
N GLY A 15 0.01 22.22 -6.45
CA GLY A 15 1.11 21.98 -5.52
C GLY A 15 0.96 20.70 -4.69
N SER A 16 -0.14 19.97 -4.83
CA SER A 16 -0.34 18.72 -4.10
C SER A 16 0.48 17.58 -4.73
N TYR A 17 1.24 16.88 -3.89
CA TYR A 17 1.97 15.69 -4.34
C TYR A 17 1.01 14.60 -4.83
N THR A 18 -0.13 14.43 -4.16
CA THR A 18 -1.15 13.47 -4.58
C THR A 18 -1.64 13.76 -5.99
N ASN A 19 -1.91 15.03 -6.30
CA ASN A 19 -2.31 15.42 -7.64
C ASN A 19 -1.20 15.16 -8.67
N TYR A 20 0.04 15.41 -8.28
CA TYR A 20 1.20 15.09 -9.14
C TYR A 20 1.21 13.61 -9.51
N LEU A 21 0.97 12.72 -8.54
CA LEU A 21 0.93 11.27 -8.79
C LEU A 21 -0.19 10.90 -9.76
N PHE A 22 -1.39 11.43 -9.56
CA PHE A 22 -2.50 11.14 -10.48
C PHE A 22 -2.24 11.70 -11.88
N GLU A 23 -1.62 12.87 -11.96
CA GLU A 23 -1.28 13.47 -13.24
C GLU A 23 -0.23 12.65 -13.99
N LYS A 24 0.77 12.15 -13.29
CA LYS A 24 1.80 11.28 -13.89
C LYS A 24 1.28 9.91 -14.26
N GLY A 25 0.30 9.41 -13.52
CA GLY A 25 -0.40 8.18 -13.85
C GLY A 25 0.19 6.92 -13.25
N LEU A 26 -0.34 5.80 -13.72
CA LEU A 26 -0.11 4.48 -13.12
C LEU A 26 1.36 4.10 -13.01
N ASP A 27 2.14 4.29 -14.07
CA ASP A 27 3.54 3.85 -14.03
C ASP A 27 4.34 4.54 -12.94
N LYS A 28 4.08 5.83 -12.74
CA LYS A 28 4.74 6.59 -11.68
C LYS A 28 4.31 6.11 -10.30
N ILE A 29 3.02 5.87 -10.14
CA ILE A 29 2.47 5.36 -8.87
C ILE A 29 3.10 4.00 -8.54
N LEU A 30 3.17 3.10 -9.52
CA LEU A 30 3.76 1.77 -9.33
C LEU A 30 5.25 1.86 -9.00
N LYS A 31 5.97 2.76 -9.68
CA LYS A 31 7.38 2.98 -9.39
C LYS A 31 7.59 3.41 -7.95
N LYS A 32 6.77 4.34 -7.46
CA LYS A 32 6.85 4.80 -6.08
C LYS A 32 6.56 3.68 -5.09
N CYS A 33 5.54 2.86 -5.37
CA CYS A 33 5.26 1.71 -4.50
C CYS A 33 6.47 0.77 -4.40
N GLY A 34 7.11 0.48 -5.53
CA GLY A 34 8.30 -0.37 -5.54
C GLY A 34 9.47 0.24 -4.76
N GLU A 35 9.71 1.53 -4.94
CA GLU A 35 10.76 2.25 -4.23
C GLU A 35 10.53 2.21 -2.71
N GLU A 36 9.31 2.48 -2.26
CA GLU A 36 8.99 2.46 -0.84
C GLU A 36 9.09 1.06 -0.23
N CYS A 37 8.74 0.02 -0.99
CA CYS A 37 8.94 -1.35 -0.53
C CYS A 37 10.43 -1.63 -0.26
N SER A 38 11.30 -1.18 -1.15
CA SER A 38 12.75 -1.36 -0.98
C SER A 38 13.25 -0.60 0.25
N GLU A 39 12.76 0.62 0.46
CA GLU A 39 13.16 1.42 1.61
C GLU A 39 12.70 0.83 2.93
N VAL A 40 11.51 0.20 2.96
CA VAL A 40 11.04 -0.53 4.14
C VAL A 40 12.00 -1.67 4.48
N ILE A 41 12.43 -2.42 3.47
CA ILE A 41 13.36 -3.54 3.68
C ILE A 41 14.68 -3.04 4.27
N ILE A 42 15.22 -1.97 3.70
CA ILE A 42 16.49 -1.40 4.15
C ILE A 42 16.37 -0.90 5.59
N ALA A 43 15.32 -0.15 5.91
CA ALA A 43 15.10 0.38 7.25
C ALA A 43 14.98 -0.75 8.27
N ALA A 44 14.25 -1.81 7.91
CA ALA A 44 14.09 -2.97 8.80
C ALA A 44 15.42 -3.68 9.04
N LYS A 45 16.23 -3.88 7.99
CA LYS A 45 17.54 -4.54 8.13
C LYS A 45 18.51 -3.72 8.97
N ASN A 46 18.35 -2.41 8.96
CA ASN A 46 19.20 -1.52 9.74
C ASN A 46 18.72 -1.37 11.20
N ASN A 47 17.60 -1.99 11.56
CA ASN A 47 17.01 -1.90 12.90
C ASN A 47 16.74 -0.44 13.33
N ASP A 48 16.43 0.41 12.37
CA ASP A 48 16.10 1.81 12.63
C ASP A 48 14.60 1.95 12.78
N HIS A 49 14.14 1.98 14.02
CA HIS A 49 12.70 2.01 14.30
C HIS A 49 12.01 3.24 13.71
N ASN A 50 12.59 4.40 13.89
CA ASN A 50 11.96 5.65 13.41
C ASN A 50 11.90 5.69 11.88
N GLU A 51 12.99 5.28 11.25
CA GLU A 51 13.04 5.21 9.79
C GLU A 51 12.03 4.20 9.25
N LEU A 52 11.91 3.05 9.92
CA LEU A 52 10.96 2.01 9.52
C LEU A 52 9.51 2.52 9.60
N VAL A 53 9.17 3.26 10.66
CA VAL A 53 7.83 3.86 10.78
C VAL A 53 7.58 4.80 9.61
N MET A 54 8.54 5.65 9.27
CA MET A 54 8.41 6.58 8.17
C MET A 54 8.23 5.85 6.83
N GLU A 55 9.04 4.85 6.58
CA GLU A 55 9.00 4.14 5.30
C GLU A 55 7.74 3.30 5.14
N ILE A 56 7.27 2.68 6.22
CA ILE A 56 5.98 1.96 6.18
C ILE A 56 4.84 2.95 5.91
N SER A 57 4.89 4.12 6.55
CA SER A 57 3.88 5.16 6.33
C SER A 57 3.86 5.62 4.87
N ASP A 58 5.04 5.83 4.29
CA ASP A 58 5.17 6.20 2.88
C ASP A 58 4.63 5.11 1.96
N LEU A 59 4.93 3.85 2.28
CA LEU A 59 4.42 2.73 1.51
C LEU A 59 2.90 2.66 1.55
N LEU A 60 2.32 2.77 2.74
CA LEU A 60 0.87 2.73 2.90
C LEU A 60 0.20 3.90 2.14
N TYR A 61 0.81 5.07 2.18
CA TYR A 61 0.31 6.21 1.44
C TYR A 61 0.29 5.94 -0.07
N HIS A 62 1.39 5.48 -0.63
CA HIS A 62 1.46 5.22 -2.07
C HIS A 62 0.58 4.04 -2.49
N LEU A 63 0.44 3.02 -1.64
CA LEU A 63 -0.51 1.93 -1.90
C LEU A 63 -1.94 2.45 -1.91
N THR A 64 -2.26 3.41 -1.04
CA THR A 64 -3.60 4.00 -1.01
C THR A 64 -3.87 4.80 -2.29
N VAL A 65 -2.87 5.54 -2.78
CA VAL A 65 -2.99 6.24 -4.06
C VAL A 65 -3.25 5.24 -5.19
N LEU A 66 -2.53 4.13 -5.20
CA LEU A 66 -2.74 3.06 -6.20
C LEU A 66 -4.16 2.50 -6.10
N MET A 67 -4.63 2.24 -4.89
CA MET A 67 -5.99 1.74 -4.68
C MET A 67 -7.03 2.69 -5.28
N VAL A 68 -6.90 3.97 -4.98
CA VAL A 68 -7.82 4.99 -5.51
C VAL A 68 -7.74 5.02 -7.05
N HIS A 69 -6.55 5.00 -7.60
CA HIS A 69 -6.35 5.00 -9.05
C HIS A 69 -7.02 3.79 -9.72
N GLN A 70 -6.96 2.64 -9.09
CA GLN A 70 -7.49 1.39 -9.63
C GLN A 70 -8.89 1.05 -9.13
N ASN A 71 -9.53 1.94 -8.39
CA ASN A 71 -10.86 1.76 -7.83
C ASN A 71 -10.97 0.54 -6.90
N VAL A 72 -9.90 0.25 -6.18
CA VAL A 72 -9.89 -0.76 -5.11
C VAL A 72 -10.22 -0.03 -3.81
N THR A 73 -11.27 -0.48 -3.12
CA THR A 73 -11.71 0.19 -1.89
C THR A 73 -11.11 -0.46 -0.64
N VAL A 74 -11.16 0.27 0.47
CA VAL A 74 -10.76 -0.29 1.77
C VAL A 74 -11.62 -1.51 2.10
N GLU A 75 -12.90 -1.46 1.77
CA GLU A 75 -13.85 -2.57 1.99
C GLU A 75 -13.46 -3.80 1.18
N ASP A 76 -12.96 -3.63 -0.03
CA ASP A 76 -12.46 -4.75 -0.84
C ASP A 76 -11.31 -5.47 -0.13
N ILE A 77 -10.37 -4.70 0.41
CA ILE A 77 -9.23 -5.25 1.13
C ILE A 77 -9.68 -5.93 2.41
N ASN A 78 -10.54 -5.28 3.17
CA ASN A 78 -11.06 -5.84 4.42
C ASN A 78 -11.83 -7.14 4.18
N ALA A 79 -12.62 -7.21 3.11
CA ALA A 79 -13.37 -8.43 2.76
C ALA A 79 -12.42 -9.59 2.46
N GLU A 80 -11.34 -9.33 1.73
CA GLU A 80 -10.36 -10.37 1.42
C GLU A 80 -9.62 -10.83 2.69
N LEU A 81 -9.23 -9.91 3.55
CA LEU A 81 -8.55 -10.24 4.79
C LEU A 81 -9.48 -11.04 5.73
N GLU A 82 -10.75 -10.66 5.80
CA GLU A 82 -11.73 -11.39 6.60
C GLU A 82 -11.91 -12.81 6.08
N LYS A 83 -12.00 -12.97 4.77
CA LYS A 83 -12.09 -14.28 4.13
C LYS A 83 -10.90 -15.16 4.51
N ARG A 84 -9.69 -14.59 4.51
CA ARG A 84 -8.48 -15.33 4.92
C ARG A 84 -8.50 -15.68 6.40
N SER A 85 -9.00 -14.78 7.23
CA SER A 85 -9.14 -15.00 8.66
C SER A 85 -10.06 -16.19 8.94
N LEU A 86 -11.16 -16.32 8.20
CA LEU A 86 -12.09 -17.44 8.33
C LEU A 86 -11.44 -18.78 7.96
N LYS A 87 -10.33 -18.77 7.27
CA LYS A 87 -9.56 -19.96 6.89
C LYS A 87 -8.41 -20.24 7.85
N SER A 88 -8.39 -19.60 9.01
CA SER A 88 -7.30 -19.76 9.98
C SER A 88 -7.12 -21.21 10.42
N ASN A 89 -8.18 -22.02 10.41
CA ASN A 89 -8.09 -23.44 10.73
C ASN A 89 -7.22 -24.22 9.75
N ASN A 90 -6.96 -23.65 8.58
CA ASN A 90 -6.14 -24.25 7.54
C ASN A 90 -4.73 -23.66 7.51
N LEU A 91 -4.34 -22.96 8.57
CA LEU A 91 -3.05 -22.29 8.66
C LEU A 91 -1.89 -23.23 8.37
N LYS A 92 -1.95 -24.44 8.90
CA LYS A 92 -0.92 -25.45 8.73
C LYS A 92 -0.75 -25.82 7.25
N GLN A 93 -1.87 -26.01 6.55
CA GLN A 93 -1.86 -26.31 5.12
C GLN A 93 -1.35 -25.13 4.32
N PHE A 94 -1.73 -23.94 4.71
CA PHE A 94 -1.28 -22.70 4.07
C PHE A 94 0.24 -22.57 4.16
N HIS A 95 0.81 -22.78 5.34
CA HIS A 95 2.26 -22.73 5.53
C HIS A 95 2.97 -23.82 4.75
N SER A 96 2.38 -24.99 4.62
CA SER A 96 2.95 -26.05 3.81
C SER A 96 3.08 -25.65 2.34
N VAL A 97 2.09 -24.94 1.83
CA VAL A 97 2.11 -24.43 0.44
C VAL A 97 3.15 -23.32 0.27
N ASP A 98 3.25 -22.44 1.27
CA ASP A 98 4.07 -21.24 1.21
C ASP A 98 5.52 -21.41 1.67
N LYS A 99 5.90 -22.56 2.16
CA LYS A 99 7.20 -22.74 2.80
C LYS A 99 8.39 -22.40 1.90
N ASN A 100 8.19 -22.39 0.59
CA ASN A 100 9.23 -22.07 -0.37
C ASN A 100 9.12 -20.67 -0.97
N SER A 101 8.21 -19.87 -0.48
CA SER A 101 7.96 -18.51 -0.99
C SER A 101 9.01 -17.49 -0.58
#